data_284b1e6c557b3f947255f9da273c96ef
#
_entry.id   284b1e6c557b3f947255f9da273c96ef
#
_cell.length_a   1.000
_cell.length_b   1.000
_cell.length_c   1.000
_cell.angle_alpha   90.00
_cell.angle_beta   90.00
_cell.angle_gamma   90.00
#
_symmetry.space_group_name_H-M   'P 1'
#
loop_
_entity.id
_entity.type
_entity.pdbx_description
1 polymer ?
#
loop_
_entity_poly.entity_id
_entity_poly.type
_entity_poly.pdbx_seq_one_letter_code
_entity_poly.pdbx_strand_id
1 'polypeptide(L)'
;MSVRGVWALGAVFVFFGAMSAQGLEPELVTANAGRFNVFDGKNARWETSWEVSFAPRRFHWFPRFVPDLSPTAGGLATEEGTLYVYGGFRFDVPLGEKWVATPQLAAGVYYANGGRNLGGAVEFRSGIELARRIGERSRVGLLLYHLSNSRLYRFNPGTESLVLTYSTRP
;
A
#
# COMPACT_ATOMS: atom_id res chain seq x y z
N MET A 1 22.90 1.38 -12.29
CA MET A 1 21.73 2.06 -11.66
C MET A 1 21.58 3.42 -12.29
N SER A 2 20.42 3.78 -12.81
CA SER A 2 20.21 5.12 -13.37
C SER A 2 20.07 6.14 -12.22
N VAL A 3 20.50 7.38 -12.46
CA VAL A 3 20.40 8.49 -11.49
C VAL A 3 18.97 8.66 -10.96
N ARG A 4 17.95 8.33 -11.76
CA ARG A 4 16.52 8.36 -11.38
C ARG A 4 16.15 7.35 -10.29
N GLY A 5 16.77 6.16 -10.28
CA GLY A 5 16.53 5.15 -9.23
C GLY A 5 17.10 5.54 -7.86
N VAL A 6 18.18 6.31 -7.83
CA VAL A 6 18.80 6.78 -6.57
C VAL A 6 17.92 7.81 -5.86
N TRP A 7 17.30 8.73 -6.63
CA TRP A 7 16.39 9.73 -6.06
C TRP A 7 15.10 9.11 -5.52
N ALA A 8 14.56 8.08 -6.18
CA ALA A 8 13.34 7.41 -5.72
C ALA A 8 13.60 6.59 -4.43
N LEU A 9 14.74 5.89 -4.33
CA LEU A 9 15.16 5.24 -3.09
C LEU A 9 15.38 6.25 -1.96
N GLY A 10 16.03 7.38 -2.24
CA GLY A 10 16.19 8.47 -1.29
C GLY A 10 14.86 9.02 -0.77
N ALA A 11 13.88 9.18 -1.65
CA ALA A 11 12.54 9.65 -1.27
C ALA A 11 11.81 8.66 -0.35
N VAL A 12 11.92 7.35 -0.58
CA VAL A 12 11.35 6.30 0.29
C VAL A 12 12.02 6.33 1.67
N PHE A 13 13.36 6.42 1.75
CA PHE A 13 14.07 6.50 3.02
C PHE A 13 13.79 7.79 3.79
N VAL A 14 13.69 8.93 3.13
CA VAL A 14 13.32 10.21 3.75
C VAL A 14 11.88 10.14 4.29
N PHE A 15 10.97 9.48 3.58
CA PHE A 15 9.60 9.26 4.03
C PHE A 15 9.54 8.43 5.32
N PHE A 16 10.24 7.29 5.38
CA PHE A 16 10.32 6.46 6.59
C PHE A 16 11.03 7.19 7.76
N GLY A 17 12.09 7.93 7.48
CA GLY A 17 12.79 8.74 8.48
C GLY A 17 11.92 9.85 9.07
N ALA A 18 11.12 10.53 8.25
CA ALA A 18 10.18 11.56 8.69
C ALA A 18 9.03 10.98 9.55
N MET A 19 8.59 9.75 9.25
CA MET A 19 7.57 9.06 10.04
C MET A 19 8.04 8.74 11.46
N SER A 20 9.28 8.30 11.65
CA SER A 20 9.82 7.96 12.98
C SER A 20 10.06 9.17 13.89
N ALA A 21 10.25 10.36 13.31
CA ALA A 21 10.57 11.59 14.06
C ALA A 21 9.34 12.31 14.68
N GLN A 22 8.10 11.90 14.37
CA GLN A 22 6.90 12.66 14.73
C GLN A 22 5.97 12.00 15.76
N GLY A 23 6.41 10.97 16.50
CA GLY A 23 5.59 10.29 17.51
C GLY A 23 4.27 9.76 16.91
N LEU A 24 4.36 8.93 15.88
CA LEU A 24 3.20 8.37 15.19
C LEU A 24 2.56 7.28 16.06
N GLU A 25 1.32 7.48 16.44
CA GLU A 25 0.53 6.47 17.16
C GLU A 25 -0.17 5.55 16.14
N PRO A 26 0.02 4.22 16.23
CA PRO A 26 -0.71 3.28 15.40
C PRO A 26 -2.22 3.42 15.62
N GLU A 27 -2.98 3.61 14.55
CA GLU A 27 -4.44 3.69 14.64
C GLU A 27 -5.09 2.41 14.16
N LEU A 28 -4.49 1.76 13.14
CA LEU A 28 -5.08 0.57 12.55
C LEU A 28 -3.97 -0.39 12.12
N VAL A 29 -4.13 -1.66 12.49
CA VAL A 29 -3.30 -2.77 12.01
C VAL A 29 -4.14 -3.61 11.08
N THR A 30 -3.62 -3.92 9.89
CA THR A 30 -4.32 -4.67 8.85
C THR A 30 -3.53 -5.90 8.46
N ALA A 31 -4.20 -7.04 8.40
CA ALA A 31 -3.72 -8.26 7.78
C ALA A 31 -4.54 -8.54 6.51
N ASN A 32 -3.86 -8.96 5.46
CA ASN A 32 -4.46 -9.21 4.15
C ASN A 32 -4.04 -10.56 3.60
N ALA A 33 -4.93 -11.19 2.84
CA ALA A 33 -4.64 -12.39 2.07
C ALA A 33 -5.46 -12.41 0.77
N GLY A 34 -4.85 -12.84 -0.33
CA GLY A 34 -5.55 -12.88 -1.61
C GLY A 34 -4.69 -13.29 -2.79
N ARG A 35 -4.96 -12.69 -3.94
CA ARG A 35 -4.32 -13.04 -5.20
C ARG A 35 -3.53 -11.86 -5.76
N PHE A 36 -2.23 -12.06 -5.89
CA PHE A 36 -1.31 -11.22 -6.65
C PHE A 36 -1.43 -11.55 -8.13
N ASN A 37 -1.32 -10.56 -9.01
CA ASN A 37 -1.44 -10.69 -10.46
C ASN A 37 -2.81 -11.28 -10.87
N VAL A 38 -3.88 -10.80 -10.27
CA VAL A 38 -5.21 -11.42 -10.31
C VAL A 38 -5.82 -11.49 -11.71
N PHE A 39 -5.49 -10.56 -12.61
CA PHE A 39 -6.01 -10.55 -13.98
C PHE A 39 -5.25 -11.45 -14.95
N ASP A 40 -4.09 -11.97 -14.55
CA ASP A 40 -3.32 -12.97 -15.30
C ASP A 40 -3.55 -14.36 -14.70
N GLY A 41 -4.74 -14.90 -14.88
CA GLY A 41 -5.27 -16.05 -14.16
C GLY A 41 -4.32 -17.26 -14.02
N LYS A 42 -3.49 -17.56 -15.03
CA LYS A 42 -2.51 -18.66 -14.97
C LYS A 42 -1.29 -18.32 -14.11
N ASN A 43 -0.93 -17.03 -14.01
CA ASN A 43 0.21 -16.54 -13.26
C ASN A 43 -0.21 -15.80 -11.97
N ALA A 44 -1.48 -15.89 -11.60
CA ALA A 44 -1.93 -15.39 -10.32
C ALA A 44 -1.36 -16.23 -9.17
N ARG A 45 -0.82 -15.57 -8.13
CA ARG A 45 -0.18 -16.21 -6.98
C ARG A 45 -0.88 -15.83 -5.69
N TRP A 46 -0.79 -16.68 -4.68
CA TRP A 46 -1.22 -16.29 -3.35
C TRP A 46 -0.29 -15.21 -2.79
N GLU A 47 -0.89 -14.22 -2.16
CA GLU A 47 -0.18 -13.20 -1.41
C GLU A 47 -0.74 -13.09 0.00
N THR A 48 0.16 -12.75 0.93
CA THR A 48 -0.16 -12.26 2.25
C THR A 48 0.51 -10.92 2.46
N SER A 49 -0.16 -10.00 3.14
CA SER A 49 0.41 -8.71 3.44
C SER A 49 -0.08 -8.17 4.78
N TRP A 50 0.68 -7.22 5.31
CA TRP A 50 0.34 -6.48 6.51
C TRP A 50 0.55 -4.99 6.30
N GLU A 51 -0.20 -4.20 7.01
CA GLU A 51 -0.10 -2.74 6.97
C GLU A 51 -0.39 -2.17 8.36
N VAL A 52 0.37 -1.16 8.75
CA VAL A 52 0.07 -0.30 9.89
C VAL A 52 -0.24 1.08 9.37
N SER A 53 -1.37 1.63 9.72
CA SER A 53 -1.71 3.02 9.46
C SER A 53 -1.75 3.80 10.78
N PHE A 54 -1.37 5.07 10.67
CA PHE A 54 -1.21 5.98 11.80
C PHE A 54 -2.32 7.02 11.79
N ALA A 55 -2.51 7.71 12.90
CA ALA A 55 -3.55 8.72 13.05
C ALA A 55 -3.53 9.74 11.90
N PRO A 56 -4.71 10.13 11.38
CA PRO A 56 -4.81 11.10 10.29
C PRO A 56 -4.17 12.42 10.66
N ARG A 57 -3.45 13.02 9.71
CA ARG A 57 -2.75 14.27 9.90
C ARG A 57 -2.98 15.23 8.74
N ARG A 58 -3.04 16.50 9.07
CA ARG A 58 -3.05 17.57 8.09
C ARG A 58 -1.63 17.90 7.68
N PHE A 59 -1.33 17.79 6.40
CA PHE A 59 -0.05 18.19 5.83
C PHE A 59 -0.20 19.56 5.16
N HIS A 60 0.46 20.58 5.67
CA HIS A 60 0.30 21.99 5.25
C HIS A 60 0.72 22.26 3.79
N TRP A 61 1.54 21.40 3.20
CA TRP A 61 1.95 21.51 1.79
C TRP A 61 0.93 20.98 0.79
N PHE A 62 -0.12 20.24 1.26
CA PHE A 62 -1.21 19.83 0.40
C PHE A 62 -2.29 20.93 0.29
N PRO A 63 -2.95 21.06 -0.87
CA PRO A 63 -4.10 21.94 -1.03
C PRO A 63 -5.18 21.66 0.01
N ARG A 64 -5.96 22.68 0.38
CA ARG A 64 -6.98 22.58 1.43
C ARG A 64 -8.10 21.57 1.14
N PHE A 65 -8.32 21.23 -0.12
CA PHE A 65 -9.34 20.24 -0.51
C PHE A 65 -8.87 18.79 -0.31
N VAL A 66 -7.57 18.55 -0.09
CA VAL A 66 -7.07 17.22 0.25
C VAL A 66 -7.47 16.91 1.70
N PRO A 67 -8.10 15.76 1.98
CA PRO A 67 -8.45 15.37 3.35
C PRO A 67 -7.21 15.12 4.21
N ASP A 68 -7.43 14.98 5.51
CA ASP A 68 -6.36 14.52 6.40
C ASP A 68 -5.93 13.11 5.99
N LEU A 69 -4.64 12.89 5.89
CA LEU A 69 -4.06 11.65 5.41
C LEU A 69 -3.49 10.84 6.57
N SER A 70 -3.78 9.55 6.60
CA SER A 70 -3.16 8.59 7.50
C SER A 70 -1.88 8.06 6.85
N PRO A 71 -0.70 8.37 7.40
CA PRO A 71 0.53 7.71 6.98
C PRO A 71 0.40 6.21 7.15
N THR A 72 1.03 5.44 6.27
CA THR A 72 0.95 3.99 6.32
C THR A 72 2.28 3.35 5.94
N ALA A 73 2.57 2.20 6.51
CA ALA A 73 3.70 1.36 6.17
C ALA A 73 3.27 -0.11 6.16
N GLY A 74 3.81 -0.88 5.23
CA GLY A 74 3.42 -2.27 5.10
C GLY A 74 4.39 -3.10 4.27
N GLY A 75 4.06 -4.39 4.19
CA GLY A 75 4.80 -5.33 3.38
C GLY A 75 3.91 -6.44 2.86
N LEU A 76 4.28 -7.00 1.72
CA LEU A 76 3.66 -8.20 1.16
C LEU A 76 4.71 -9.25 0.82
N ALA A 77 4.27 -10.50 0.83
CA ALA A 77 5.00 -11.65 0.32
C ALA A 77 4.07 -12.52 -0.53
N THR A 78 4.60 -13.11 -1.59
CA THR A 78 3.87 -14.09 -2.40
C THR A 78 4.42 -15.50 -2.17
N GLU A 79 3.67 -16.52 -2.55
CA GLU A 79 4.10 -17.93 -2.48
C GLU A 79 5.36 -18.24 -3.30
N GLU A 80 5.69 -17.42 -4.30
CA GLU A 80 6.93 -17.51 -5.09
C GLU A 80 8.11 -16.81 -4.43
N GLY A 81 7.92 -16.17 -3.27
CA GLY A 81 8.96 -15.46 -2.54
C GLY A 81 9.17 -14.01 -2.96
N THR A 82 8.29 -13.44 -3.81
CA THR A 82 8.29 -12.00 -4.08
C THR A 82 8.06 -11.23 -2.78
N LEU A 83 8.81 -10.15 -2.60
CA LEU A 83 8.68 -9.26 -1.45
C LEU A 83 8.49 -7.81 -1.91
N TYR A 84 7.65 -7.07 -1.20
CA TYR A 84 7.48 -5.64 -1.40
C TYR A 84 7.29 -4.96 -0.04
N VAL A 85 8.09 -3.96 0.26
CA VAL A 85 7.98 -3.13 1.47
C VAL A 85 7.72 -1.71 1.04
N TYR A 86 6.74 -1.05 1.65
CA TYR A 86 6.26 0.24 1.18
C TYR A 86 5.88 1.19 2.33
N GLY A 87 5.87 2.47 2.00
CA GLY A 87 5.27 3.53 2.80
C GLY A 87 4.42 4.45 1.95
N GLY A 88 3.37 5.00 2.54
CA GLY A 88 2.42 5.80 1.78
C GLY A 88 1.41 6.54 2.63
N PHE A 89 0.27 6.81 2.03
CA PHE A 89 -0.85 7.49 2.64
C PHE A 89 -2.16 6.83 2.22
N ARG A 90 -3.12 6.90 3.13
CA ARG A 90 -4.51 6.52 2.90
C ARG A 90 -5.43 7.53 3.58
N PHE A 91 -6.70 7.54 3.21
CA PHE A 91 -7.73 8.27 3.93
C PHE A 91 -9.06 7.54 3.83
N ASP A 92 -9.84 7.59 4.89
CA ASP A 92 -11.13 6.93 4.96
C ASP A 92 -12.26 7.87 4.50
N VAL A 93 -13.08 7.39 3.58
CA VAL A 93 -14.31 8.03 3.12
C VAL A 93 -15.50 7.22 3.64
N PRO A 94 -16.20 7.69 4.68
CA PRO A 94 -17.39 7.00 5.19
C PRO A 94 -18.50 6.91 4.12
N LEU A 95 -19.05 5.73 3.91
CA LEU A 95 -20.18 5.45 3.05
C LEU A 95 -21.36 5.00 3.92
N GLY A 96 -21.98 5.96 4.59
CA GLY A 96 -22.97 5.72 5.63
C GLY A 96 -22.33 5.21 6.93
N GLU A 97 -23.12 4.51 7.77
CA GLU A 97 -22.67 4.11 9.11
C GLU A 97 -21.73 2.92 9.11
N LYS A 98 -21.90 1.99 8.17
CA LYS A 98 -21.25 0.65 8.21
C LYS A 98 -20.12 0.48 7.21
N TRP A 99 -20.10 1.25 6.11
CA TRP A 99 -19.13 1.08 5.05
C TRP A 99 -18.11 2.20 5.00
N VAL A 100 -16.93 1.86 4.54
CA VAL A 100 -15.81 2.81 4.35
C VAL A 100 -15.12 2.47 3.04
N ALA A 101 -14.94 3.46 2.19
CA ALA A 101 -14.02 3.38 1.05
C ALA A 101 -12.69 4.04 1.45
N THR A 102 -11.57 3.38 1.15
CA THR A 102 -10.24 3.87 1.53
C THR A 102 -9.31 3.89 0.33
N PRO A 103 -9.23 5.00 -0.40
CA PRO A 103 -8.16 5.23 -1.36
C PRO A 103 -6.80 5.24 -0.68
N GLN A 104 -5.78 4.70 -1.38
CA GLN A 104 -4.42 4.64 -0.87
C GLN A 104 -3.38 4.74 -1.98
N LEU A 105 -2.26 5.39 -1.65
CA LEU A 105 -1.08 5.56 -2.51
C LEU A 105 0.17 5.28 -1.70
N ALA A 106 1.10 4.52 -2.26
CA ALA A 106 2.36 4.21 -1.61
C ALA A 106 3.49 4.07 -2.64
N ALA A 107 4.71 4.13 -2.16
CA ALA A 107 5.90 3.79 -2.91
C ALA A 107 6.77 2.84 -2.08
N GLY A 108 7.49 1.95 -2.73
CA GLY A 108 8.27 0.96 -2.00
C GLY A 108 9.34 0.28 -2.82
N VAL A 109 9.98 -0.68 -2.17
CA VAL A 109 11.02 -1.50 -2.76
C VAL A 109 10.47 -2.91 -3.02
N TYR A 110 10.56 -3.32 -4.27
CA TYR A 110 10.06 -4.59 -4.78
C TYR A 110 11.24 -5.51 -5.11
N TYR A 111 11.14 -6.75 -4.66
CA TYR A 111 12.08 -7.82 -4.95
C TYR A 111 11.34 -9.02 -5.53
N ALA A 112 11.53 -9.28 -6.82
CA ALA A 112 10.78 -10.31 -7.55
C ALA A 112 11.09 -11.73 -7.07
N ASN A 113 12.36 -12.02 -6.71
CA ASN A 113 12.83 -13.33 -6.18
C ASN A 113 12.32 -14.55 -6.97
N GLY A 114 12.35 -14.46 -8.30
CA GLY A 114 11.84 -15.51 -9.17
C GLY A 114 10.37 -15.38 -9.57
N GLY A 115 9.61 -14.53 -8.90
CA GLY A 115 8.24 -14.19 -9.28
C GLY A 115 8.17 -13.13 -10.41
N ARG A 116 7.05 -12.42 -10.51
CA ARG A 116 6.78 -11.47 -11.59
C ARG A 116 7.81 -10.34 -11.63
N ASN A 117 8.47 -10.14 -12.77
CA ASN A 117 9.36 -9.01 -13.00
C ASN A 117 8.53 -7.76 -13.36
N LEU A 118 8.57 -6.73 -12.53
CA LEU A 118 7.90 -5.44 -12.76
C LEU A 118 8.80 -4.39 -13.40
N GLY A 119 10.05 -4.73 -13.71
CA GLY A 119 10.97 -3.86 -14.45
C GLY A 119 11.98 -3.13 -13.59
N GLY A 120 11.79 -3.05 -12.29
CA GLY A 120 12.72 -2.39 -11.38
C GLY A 120 12.43 -2.63 -9.91
N ALA A 121 13.29 -2.06 -9.07
CA ALA A 121 13.17 -2.24 -7.62
C ALA A 121 12.20 -1.22 -6.99
N VAL A 122 11.98 -0.06 -7.60
CA VAL A 122 11.06 0.95 -7.05
C VAL A 122 9.72 0.82 -7.76
N GLU A 123 8.69 0.51 -6.99
CA GLU A 123 7.31 0.37 -7.47
C GLU A 123 6.38 1.28 -6.66
N PHE A 124 5.40 1.85 -7.36
CA PHE A 124 4.31 2.60 -6.75
C PHE A 124 3.10 1.70 -6.63
N ARG A 125 2.38 1.86 -5.54
CA ARG A 125 1.13 1.16 -5.25
C ARG A 125 -0.01 2.18 -5.22
N SER A 126 -1.06 1.93 -5.99
CA SER A 126 -2.32 2.68 -5.92
C SER A 126 -3.48 1.71 -5.74
N GLY A 127 -4.39 1.99 -4.84
CA GLY A 127 -5.48 1.07 -4.55
C GLY A 127 -6.68 1.71 -3.91
N ILE A 128 -7.75 0.93 -3.82
CA ILE A 128 -8.96 1.27 -3.10
C ILE A 128 -9.47 0.07 -2.33
N GLU A 129 -9.69 0.26 -1.03
CA GLU A 129 -10.35 -0.70 -0.16
C GLU A 129 -11.83 -0.32 -0.01
N LEU A 130 -12.72 -1.31 -0.07
CA LEU A 130 -14.09 -1.19 0.39
C LEU A 130 -14.27 -2.12 1.57
N ALA A 131 -14.49 -1.56 2.76
CA ALA A 131 -14.57 -2.31 4.00
C ALA A 131 -15.89 -2.05 4.74
N ARG A 132 -16.36 -3.08 5.46
CA ARG A 132 -17.49 -3.00 6.39
C ARG A 132 -16.98 -3.02 7.82
N ARG A 133 -17.42 -2.07 8.64
CA ARG A 133 -17.17 -2.04 10.08
C ARG A 133 -17.85 -3.22 10.77
N ILE A 134 -17.10 -3.91 11.64
CA ILE A 134 -17.56 -5.02 12.48
C ILE A 134 -17.30 -4.61 13.92
N GLY A 135 -18.37 -4.22 14.64
CA GLY A 135 -18.22 -3.61 15.93
C GLY A 135 -17.54 -2.23 15.89
N GLU A 136 -16.93 -1.83 16.99
CA GLU A 136 -16.36 -0.49 17.15
C GLU A 136 -14.89 -0.38 16.68
N ARG A 137 -14.16 -1.48 16.71
CA ARG A 137 -12.70 -1.48 16.50
C ARG A 137 -12.22 -2.14 15.22
N SER A 138 -13.05 -2.99 14.61
CA SER A 138 -12.60 -3.82 13.48
C SER A 138 -13.39 -3.58 12.20
N ARG A 139 -12.77 -3.90 11.08
CA ARG A 139 -13.42 -3.92 9.77
C ARG A 139 -12.87 -5.06 8.89
N VAL A 140 -13.71 -5.56 8.00
CA VAL A 140 -13.36 -6.53 6.96
C VAL A 140 -13.69 -5.92 5.62
N GLY A 141 -12.82 -6.08 4.64
CA GLY A 141 -12.98 -5.48 3.33
C GLY A 141 -12.33 -6.26 2.21
N LEU A 142 -12.43 -5.68 1.03
CA LEU A 142 -11.70 -6.06 -0.17
C LEU A 142 -10.89 -4.88 -0.64
N LEU A 143 -9.61 -5.12 -0.91
CA LEU A 143 -8.69 -4.14 -1.44
C LEU A 143 -8.23 -4.59 -2.82
N LEU A 144 -8.50 -3.77 -3.83
CA LEU A 144 -7.92 -3.86 -5.15
C LEU A 144 -6.80 -2.83 -5.25
N TYR A 145 -5.61 -3.25 -5.66
CA TYR A 145 -4.50 -2.34 -5.86
C TYR A 145 -3.66 -2.72 -7.08
N HIS A 146 -2.99 -1.73 -7.63
CA HIS A 146 -2.06 -1.80 -8.75
C HIS A 146 -0.65 -1.47 -8.32
N LEU A 147 0.33 -2.25 -8.77
CA LEU A 147 1.75 -1.95 -8.68
C LEU A 147 2.32 -1.62 -10.04
N SER A 148 3.11 -0.55 -10.13
CA SER A 148 3.87 -0.20 -11.33
C SER A 148 5.02 0.74 -10.99
N ASN A 149 6.05 0.75 -11.82
CA ASN A 149 7.17 1.68 -11.64
C ASN A 149 6.95 3.06 -12.27
N SER A 150 5.74 3.38 -12.72
CA SER A 150 5.39 4.68 -13.35
C SER A 150 6.36 5.10 -14.47
N ARG A 151 6.91 4.14 -15.19
CA ARG A 151 7.93 4.34 -16.24
C ARG A 151 9.27 4.90 -15.73
N LEU A 152 9.60 4.71 -14.46
CA LEU A 152 10.96 4.96 -13.96
C LEU A 152 12.00 4.08 -14.67
N TYR A 153 11.57 2.89 -15.11
CA TYR A 153 12.36 1.94 -15.89
C TYR A 153 11.73 1.74 -17.29
N ARG A 154 12.53 1.21 -18.23
CA ARG A 154 12.07 0.98 -19.61
C ARG A 154 10.95 -0.06 -19.70
N PHE A 155 10.99 -1.08 -18.84
CA PHE A 155 9.99 -2.14 -18.76
C PHE A 155 9.06 -1.84 -17.56
N ASN A 156 7.76 -1.79 -17.81
CA ASN A 156 6.74 -1.48 -16.80
C ASN A 156 5.44 -2.24 -17.11
N PRO A 157 5.39 -3.55 -16.87
CA PRO A 157 4.20 -4.35 -17.18
C PRO A 157 3.05 -4.10 -16.19
N GLY A 158 3.39 -3.64 -14.96
CA GLY A 158 2.45 -3.53 -13.87
C GLY A 158 1.87 -4.87 -13.40
N THR A 159 1.08 -4.82 -12.34
CA THR A 159 0.30 -5.95 -11.83
C THR A 159 -0.80 -5.46 -10.91
N GLU A 160 -1.90 -6.21 -10.84
CA GLU A 160 -3.02 -5.94 -9.94
C GLU A 160 -3.17 -7.08 -8.93
N SER A 161 -3.56 -6.71 -7.71
CA SER A 161 -3.87 -7.66 -6.65
C SER A 161 -5.25 -7.39 -6.07
N LEU A 162 -5.94 -8.47 -5.73
CA LEU A 162 -7.20 -8.43 -5.00
C LEU A 162 -7.06 -9.25 -3.72
N VAL A 163 -7.21 -8.58 -2.59
CA VAL A 163 -7.04 -9.20 -1.27
C VAL A 163 -8.22 -8.93 -0.35
N LEU A 164 -8.54 -9.93 0.46
CA LEU A 164 -9.41 -9.77 1.63
C LEU A 164 -8.59 -9.06 2.71
N THR A 165 -9.18 -8.08 3.40
CA THR A 165 -8.57 -7.31 4.46
C THR A 165 -9.28 -7.54 5.78
N TYR A 166 -8.52 -7.64 6.86
CA TYR A 166 -9.00 -7.55 8.22
C TYR A 166 -8.19 -6.48 8.94
N SER A 167 -8.86 -5.45 9.43
CA SER A 167 -8.21 -4.36 10.14
C SER A 167 -8.80 -4.22 11.53
N THR A 168 -7.93 -3.90 12.51
CA THR A 168 -8.34 -3.64 13.89
C THR A 168 -7.54 -2.50 14.50
N ARG A 169 -8.15 -1.73 15.38
CA ARG A 169 -7.46 -0.75 16.24
C ARG A 169 -6.76 -1.49 17.37
N PRO A 170 -5.48 -1.19 17.65
CA PRO A 170 -4.75 -1.77 18.76
C PRO A 170 -5.31 -1.37 20.12
#